data_1ea86355a4778b37cc956b143a5bf7fd
#
_entry.id   1ea86355a4778b37cc956b143a5bf7fd
#
_cell.length_a   1.000
_cell.length_b   1.000
_cell.length_c   1.000
_cell.angle_alpha   90.00
_cell.angle_beta   90.00
_cell.angle_gamma   90.00
#
_symmetry.space_group_name_H-M   'P 1'
#
loop_
_entity.id
_entity.type
_entity.pdbx_description
1 polymer ?
#
loop_
_entity_poly.entity_id
_entity_poly.type
_entity_poly.pdbx_seq_one_letter_code
_entity_poly.pdbx_strand_id
1 'polypeptide(L)'
;MGYSTSAKEAAKAMYAISALIRNNVNGQEAFALENGNAMLQHILGSNSVDVGLQKKAVFLLTDLADFQLNSGNSGLTFLSERFLLKSVTDMLSEFDLDLQEKVLLAIRSLLKLPSTDARDFKSCGLDSVLYRLGVQLEELPSEEQKEYAREVDALRREVLMFFEQKLKPGTAAAAVS
;
A
#
# COMPACT_ATOMS: atom_id res chain seq x y z
N MET A 1 -31.49 -2.30 5.27
CA MET A 1 -30.97 -3.67 5.02
C MET A 1 -30.12 -3.85 3.76
N GLY A 2 -29.76 -2.79 3.01
CA GLY A 2 -29.06 -2.90 1.71
C GLY A 2 -27.51 -2.89 1.76
N TYR A 3 -26.89 -2.34 2.78
CA TYR A 3 -25.42 -2.12 2.81
C TYR A 3 -24.58 -3.38 3.07
N SER A 4 -25.10 -4.35 3.81
CA SER A 4 -24.36 -5.59 4.15
C SER A 4 -24.20 -6.54 2.95
N THR A 5 -25.15 -6.57 2.03
CA THR A 5 -25.11 -7.41 0.82
C THR A 5 -24.09 -6.86 -0.18
N SER A 6 -24.07 -5.55 -0.36
CA SER A 6 -23.15 -4.84 -1.26
C SER A 6 -21.68 -4.98 -0.84
N ALA A 7 -21.35 -4.89 0.47
CA ALA A 7 -19.98 -5.04 0.98
C ALA A 7 -19.45 -6.47 0.76
N LYS A 8 -20.28 -7.50 1.00
CA LYS A 8 -19.91 -8.90 0.74
C LYS A 8 -19.69 -9.18 -0.75
N GLU A 9 -20.52 -8.61 -1.61
CA GLU A 9 -20.39 -8.75 -3.06
C GLU A 9 -19.13 -8.04 -3.56
N ALA A 10 -18.85 -6.82 -3.08
CA ALA A 10 -17.64 -6.10 -3.39
C ALA A 10 -16.38 -6.86 -2.94
N ALA A 11 -16.41 -7.47 -1.75
CA ALA A 11 -15.31 -8.28 -1.25
C ALA A 11 -15.07 -9.56 -2.09
N LYS A 12 -16.14 -10.21 -2.57
CA LYS A 12 -16.04 -11.37 -3.48
C LYS A 12 -15.51 -10.96 -4.85
N ALA A 13 -16.00 -9.83 -5.38
CA ALA A 13 -15.51 -9.28 -6.64
C ALA A 13 -14.02 -8.94 -6.57
N MET A 14 -13.58 -8.29 -5.49
CA MET A 14 -12.16 -7.99 -5.26
C MET A 14 -11.31 -9.27 -5.21
N TYR A 15 -11.79 -10.31 -4.53
CA TYR A 15 -11.11 -11.60 -4.48
C TYR A 15 -10.99 -12.24 -5.87
N ALA A 16 -12.07 -12.22 -6.66
CA ALA A 16 -12.07 -12.75 -8.03
C ALA A 16 -11.11 -11.96 -8.95
N ILE A 17 -11.12 -10.63 -8.87
CA ILE A 17 -10.19 -9.78 -9.61
C ILE A 17 -8.75 -10.10 -9.22
N SER A 18 -8.46 -10.17 -7.92
CA SER A 18 -7.12 -10.51 -7.42
C SER A 18 -6.63 -11.87 -7.96
N ALA A 19 -7.51 -12.89 -7.99
CA ALA A 19 -7.18 -14.19 -8.54
C ALA A 19 -6.89 -14.17 -10.05
N LEU A 20 -7.62 -13.34 -10.80
CA LEU A 20 -7.47 -13.21 -12.26
C LEU A 20 -6.18 -12.49 -12.68
N ILE A 21 -5.78 -11.46 -11.91
CA ILE A 21 -4.66 -10.58 -12.29
C ILE A 21 -3.34 -10.95 -11.60
N ARG A 22 -3.38 -11.80 -10.57
CA ARG A 22 -2.17 -12.27 -9.88
C ARG A 22 -1.30 -13.07 -10.84
N ASN A 23 -0.03 -12.65 -11.02
CA ASN A 23 0.94 -13.27 -11.91
C ASN A 23 0.47 -13.39 -13.39
N ASN A 24 -0.43 -12.50 -13.81
CA ASN A 24 -1.01 -12.52 -15.15
C ASN A 24 -0.89 -11.14 -15.81
N VAL A 25 0.12 -10.96 -16.67
CA VAL A 25 0.38 -9.67 -17.34
C VAL A 25 -0.83 -9.20 -18.13
N ASN A 26 -1.43 -10.06 -18.93
CA ASN A 26 -2.60 -9.69 -19.75
C ASN A 26 -3.80 -9.30 -18.87
N GLY A 27 -3.98 -9.99 -17.73
CA GLY A 27 -5.00 -9.64 -16.74
C GLY A 27 -4.75 -8.29 -16.09
N GLN A 28 -3.51 -7.94 -15.80
CA GLN A 28 -3.12 -6.65 -15.23
C GLN A 28 -3.29 -5.50 -16.24
N GLU A 29 -2.94 -5.72 -17.50
CA GLU A 29 -3.19 -4.78 -18.58
C GLU A 29 -4.68 -4.53 -18.77
N ALA A 30 -5.50 -5.59 -18.82
CA ALA A 30 -6.95 -5.48 -18.89
C ALA A 30 -7.52 -4.74 -17.66
N PHE A 31 -7.04 -5.02 -16.45
CA PHE A 31 -7.42 -4.32 -15.23
C PHE A 31 -7.13 -2.82 -15.31
N ALA A 32 -5.96 -2.43 -15.82
CA ALA A 32 -5.60 -1.03 -16.00
C ALA A 32 -6.48 -0.33 -17.06
N LEU A 33 -6.76 -1.03 -18.19
CA LEU A 33 -7.61 -0.51 -19.27
C LEU A 33 -9.07 -0.32 -18.83
N GLU A 34 -9.57 -1.19 -17.97
CA GLU A 34 -10.94 -1.14 -17.42
C GLU A 34 -11.06 -0.24 -16.16
N ASN A 35 -10.17 0.72 -16.01
CA ASN A 35 -10.14 1.67 -14.89
C ASN A 35 -9.98 1.02 -13.50
N GLY A 36 -9.29 -0.11 -13.40
CA GLY A 36 -8.99 -0.76 -12.12
C GLY A 36 -8.22 0.14 -11.14
N ASN A 37 -7.38 1.04 -11.67
CA ASN A 37 -6.73 2.09 -10.89
C ASN A 37 -7.73 3.01 -10.18
N ALA A 38 -8.79 3.47 -10.88
CA ALA A 38 -9.82 4.33 -10.28
C ALA A 38 -10.60 3.58 -9.19
N MET A 39 -10.87 2.29 -9.38
CA MET A 39 -11.49 1.44 -8.37
C MET A 39 -10.62 1.34 -7.11
N LEU A 40 -9.33 1.05 -7.26
CA LEU A 40 -8.40 1.00 -6.13
C LEU A 40 -8.32 2.35 -5.41
N GLN A 41 -8.17 3.44 -6.14
CA GLN A 41 -8.13 4.79 -5.58
C GLN A 41 -9.40 5.11 -4.78
N HIS A 42 -10.57 4.74 -5.27
CA HIS A 42 -11.84 4.94 -4.57
C HIS A 42 -11.87 4.15 -3.26
N ILE A 43 -11.47 2.88 -3.27
CA ILE A 43 -11.49 2.02 -2.08
C ILE A 43 -10.47 2.51 -1.04
N LEU A 44 -9.26 2.84 -1.48
CA LEU A 44 -8.17 3.25 -0.59
C LEU A 44 -8.33 4.69 -0.07
N GLY A 45 -8.98 5.57 -0.84
CA GLY A 45 -9.16 6.98 -0.48
C GLY A 45 -10.46 7.31 0.27
N SER A 46 -11.33 6.33 0.50
CA SER A 46 -12.65 6.56 1.08
C SER A 46 -12.77 6.02 2.51
N ASN A 47 -13.00 6.90 3.46
CA ASN A 47 -13.25 6.52 4.86
C ASN A 47 -14.62 5.84 5.08
N SER A 48 -15.50 5.83 4.07
CA SER A 48 -16.81 5.18 4.13
C SER A 48 -16.80 3.74 3.66
N VAL A 49 -15.67 3.25 3.15
CA VAL A 49 -15.50 1.88 2.68
C VAL A 49 -15.21 0.96 3.86
N ASP A 50 -15.76 -0.24 3.81
CA ASP A 50 -15.52 -1.30 4.80
C ASP A 50 -14.01 -1.63 4.92
N VAL A 51 -13.49 -1.68 6.15
CA VAL A 51 -12.06 -1.93 6.44
C VAL A 51 -11.60 -3.26 5.86
N GLY A 52 -12.45 -4.29 5.87
CA GLY A 52 -12.11 -5.59 5.26
C GLY A 52 -11.92 -5.49 3.76
N LEU A 53 -12.67 -4.63 3.07
CA LEU A 53 -12.47 -4.36 1.65
C LEU A 53 -11.20 -3.54 1.40
N GLN A 54 -10.91 -2.56 2.26
CA GLN A 54 -9.66 -1.80 2.21
C GLN A 54 -8.44 -2.71 2.37
N LYS A 55 -8.44 -3.63 3.34
CA LYS A 55 -7.37 -4.62 3.54
C LYS A 55 -7.13 -5.47 2.29
N LYS A 56 -8.20 -5.89 1.61
CA LYS A 56 -8.09 -6.64 0.34
C LYS A 56 -7.52 -5.81 -0.79
N ALA A 57 -7.91 -4.54 -0.90
CA ALA A 57 -7.38 -3.62 -1.90
C ALA A 57 -5.89 -3.32 -1.67
N VAL A 58 -5.47 -3.12 -0.42
CA VAL A 58 -4.05 -2.95 -0.05
C VAL A 58 -3.25 -4.21 -0.39
N PHE A 59 -3.79 -5.39 -0.10
CA PHE A 59 -3.14 -6.66 -0.43
C PHE A 59 -2.97 -6.82 -1.94
N LEU A 60 -4.01 -6.52 -2.73
CA LEU A 60 -3.93 -6.53 -4.19
C LEU A 60 -2.87 -5.54 -4.71
N LEU A 61 -2.82 -4.34 -4.13
CA LEU A 61 -1.81 -3.33 -4.49
C LEU A 61 -0.40 -3.84 -4.24
N THR A 62 -0.16 -4.51 -3.11
CA THR A 62 1.13 -5.14 -2.78
C THR A 62 1.50 -6.20 -3.79
N ASP A 63 0.57 -7.11 -4.13
CA ASP A 63 0.78 -8.16 -5.13
C ASP A 63 1.15 -7.57 -6.51
N LEU A 64 0.48 -6.50 -6.94
CA LEU A 64 0.77 -5.83 -8.22
C LEU A 64 2.16 -5.18 -8.21
N ALA A 65 2.54 -4.51 -7.12
CA ALA A 65 3.85 -3.91 -6.99
C ALA A 65 4.97 -4.97 -6.95
N ASP A 66 4.80 -6.03 -6.19
CA ASP A 66 5.77 -7.13 -6.08
C ASP A 66 5.92 -7.89 -7.41
N PHE A 67 4.82 -8.10 -8.12
CA PHE A 67 4.87 -8.72 -9.45
C PHE A 67 5.65 -7.84 -10.44
N GLN A 68 5.41 -6.53 -10.44
CA GLN A 68 6.13 -5.59 -11.30
C GLN A 68 7.63 -5.55 -10.99
N LEU A 69 8.01 -5.62 -9.71
CA LEU A 69 9.40 -5.73 -9.29
C LEU A 69 10.08 -6.99 -9.82
N ASN A 70 9.40 -8.14 -9.72
CA ASN A 70 9.96 -9.44 -10.08
C ASN A 70 9.98 -9.68 -11.59
N SER A 71 9.02 -9.13 -12.32
CA SER A 71 8.92 -9.32 -13.79
C SER A 71 9.75 -8.32 -14.60
N GLY A 72 10.23 -7.25 -13.97
CA GLY A 72 10.87 -6.13 -14.67
C GLY A 72 9.93 -5.36 -15.60
N ASN A 73 8.62 -5.64 -15.53
CA ASN A 73 7.61 -4.99 -16.36
C ASN A 73 7.14 -3.69 -15.67
N SER A 74 7.28 -2.56 -16.36
CA SER A 74 6.87 -1.23 -15.87
C SER A 74 5.47 -0.80 -16.37
N GLY A 75 4.63 -1.75 -16.76
CA GLY A 75 3.35 -1.48 -17.42
C GLY A 75 2.29 -0.80 -16.55
N LEU A 76 2.36 -0.94 -15.22
CA LEU A 76 1.37 -0.36 -14.30
C LEU A 76 1.83 1.00 -13.77
N THR A 77 1.78 2.01 -14.62
CA THR A 77 2.23 3.39 -14.27
C THR A 77 1.45 4.00 -13.11
N PHE A 78 0.19 3.62 -12.92
CA PHE A 78 -0.66 4.15 -11.85
C PHE A 78 -0.13 3.84 -10.44
N LEU A 79 0.72 2.81 -10.26
CA LEU A 79 1.33 2.47 -8.97
C LEU A 79 2.22 3.58 -8.42
N SER A 80 2.70 4.48 -9.28
CA SER A 80 3.54 5.63 -8.90
C SER A 80 2.78 6.95 -8.92
N GLU A 81 1.46 6.93 -9.18
CA GLU A 81 0.65 8.14 -9.17
C GLU A 81 0.51 8.72 -7.76
N ARG A 82 0.75 10.03 -7.65
CA ARG A 82 0.73 10.75 -6.37
C ARG A 82 -0.57 10.56 -5.59
N PHE A 83 -1.71 10.48 -6.26
CA PHE A 83 -3.00 10.28 -5.60
C PHE A 83 -3.05 8.93 -4.88
N LEU A 84 -2.57 7.86 -5.53
CA LEU A 84 -2.49 6.54 -4.93
C LEU A 84 -1.53 6.52 -3.73
N LEU A 85 -0.33 7.10 -3.89
CA LEU A 85 0.66 7.19 -2.83
C LEU A 85 0.12 7.96 -1.61
N LYS A 86 -0.64 9.03 -1.86
CA LYS A 86 -1.31 9.81 -0.79
C LYS A 86 -2.36 8.98 -0.07
N SER A 87 -3.25 8.30 -0.80
CA SER A 87 -4.30 7.47 -0.20
C SER A 87 -3.72 6.37 0.68
N VAL A 88 -2.69 5.68 0.20
CA VAL A 88 -2.00 4.62 0.96
C VAL A 88 -1.32 5.20 2.21
N THR A 89 -0.67 6.37 2.09
CA THR A 89 -0.03 7.04 3.22
C THR A 89 -1.05 7.43 4.30
N ASP A 90 -2.21 7.97 3.90
CA ASP A 90 -3.26 8.40 4.84
C ASP A 90 -3.86 7.23 5.62
N MET A 91 -3.93 6.04 5.03
CA MET A 91 -4.45 4.84 5.69
C MET A 91 -3.62 4.40 6.91
N LEU A 92 -2.35 4.81 7.03
CA LEU A 92 -1.55 4.57 8.24
C LEU A 92 -2.09 5.30 9.48
N SER A 93 -2.96 6.29 9.30
CA SER A 93 -3.60 7.02 10.40
C SER A 93 -4.83 6.30 10.97
N GLU A 94 -5.28 5.23 10.36
CA GLU A 94 -6.39 4.39 10.86
C GLU A 94 -5.94 3.56 12.07
N PHE A 95 -6.84 3.39 13.07
CA PHE A 95 -6.56 2.65 14.30
C PHE A 95 -6.80 1.13 14.16
N ASP A 96 -6.22 0.50 13.15
CA ASP A 96 -6.30 -0.94 12.92
C ASP A 96 -4.90 -1.47 12.63
N LEU A 97 -4.30 -2.22 13.58
CA LEU A 97 -2.93 -2.72 13.48
C LEU A 97 -2.72 -3.63 12.27
N ASP A 98 -3.68 -4.50 11.95
CA ASP A 98 -3.59 -5.40 10.80
C ASP A 98 -3.65 -4.61 9.47
N LEU A 99 -4.47 -3.55 9.42
CA LEU A 99 -4.47 -2.64 8.27
C LEU A 99 -3.14 -1.89 8.16
N GLN A 100 -2.63 -1.34 9.27
CA GLN A 100 -1.35 -0.61 9.31
C GLN A 100 -0.19 -1.49 8.84
N GLU A 101 -0.13 -2.77 9.27
CA GLU A 101 0.87 -3.73 8.79
C GLU A 101 0.79 -3.91 7.28
N LYS A 102 -0.41 -4.18 6.74
CA LYS A 102 -0.61 -4.37 5.30
C LYS A 102 -0.24 -3.12 4.50
N VAL A 103 -0.59 -1.95 5.00
CA VAL A 103 -0.24 -0.67 4.37
C VAL A 103 1.27 -0.43 4.37
N LEU A 104 1.97 -0.72 5.47
CA LEU A 104 3.44 -0.65 5.52
C LEU A 104 4.10 -1.58 4.51
N LEU A 105 3.59 -2.81 4.36
CA LEU A 105 4.05 -3.75 3.33
C LEU A 105 3.85 -3.18 1.92
N ALA A 106 2.69 -2.61 1.63
CA ALA A 106 2.40 -1.97 0.36
C ALA A 106 3.35 -0.79 0.08
N ILE A 107 3.54 0.11 1.04
CA ILE A 107 4.47 1.24 0.91
C ILE A 107 5.90 0.74 0.66
N ARG A 108 6.34 -0.30 1.37
CA ARG A 108 7.66 -0.91 1.15
C ARG A 108 7.81 -1.41 -0.29
N SER A 109 6.83 -2.12 -0.81
CA SER A 109 6.85 -2.64 -2.19
C SER A 109 6.80 -1.51 -3.21
N LEU A 110 5.97 -0.50 -3.01
CA LEU A 110 5.91 0.68 -3.87
C LEU A 110 7.23 1.48 -3.88
N LEU A 111 7.85 1.66 -2.71
CA LEU A 111 9.17 2.32 -2.61
C LEU A 111 10.26 1.58 -3.36
N LYS A 112 10.17 0.26 -3.50
CA LYS A 112 11.15 -0.55 -4.26
C LYS A 112 10.99 -0.38 -5.77
N LEU A 113 9.85 0.04 -6.27
CA LEU A 113 9.63 0.25 -7.70
C LEU A 113 10.57 1.33 -8.25
N PRO A 114 11.25 1.09 -9.38
CA PRO A 114 12.11 2.10 -10.03
C PRO A 114 11.32 3.35 -10.43
N SER A 115 10.04 3.18 -10.79
CA SER A 115 9.15 4.28 -11.20
C SER A 115 8.70 5.18 -10.06
N THR A 116 8.82 4.74 -8.80
CA THR A 116 8.37 5.51 -7.63
C THR A 116 9.50 6.42 -7.15
N ASP A 117 9.25 7.73 -7.12
CA ASP A 117 10.15 8.70 -6.49
C ASP A 117 9.81 8.83 -4.99
N ALA A 118 10.80 8.65 -4.12
CA ALA A 118 10.61 8.84 -2.68
C ALA A 118 10.19 10.27 -2.31
N ARG A 119 10.50 11.27 -3.14
CA ARG A 119 10.05 12.65 -2.97
C ARG A 119 8.54 12.80 -3.11
N ASP A 120 7.89 11.95 -3.91
CA ASP A 120 6.42 11.94 -3.99
C ASP A 120 5.80 11.46 -2.70
N PHE A 121 6.32 10.41 -2.08
CA PHE A 121 5.93 9.98 -0.74
C PHE A 121 6.19 11.05 0.33
N LYS A 122 7.33 11.75 0.26
CA LYS A 122 7.62 12.87 1.16
C LYS A 122 6.59 13.98 1.00
N SER A 123 6.21 14.33 -0.22
CA SER A 123 5.19 15.35 -0.48
C SER A 123 3.78 14.90 -0.01
N CYS A 124 3.55 13.60 0.15
CA CYS A 124 2.35 13.03 0.77
C CYS A 124 2.41 13.01 2.31
N GLY A 125 3.53 13.38 2.91
CA GLY A 125 3.71 13.44 4.36
C GLY A 125 4.05 12.11 5.01
N LEU A 126 4.64 11.16 4.28
CA LEU A 126 4.96 9.83 4.79
C LEU A 126 5.86 9.87 6.04
N ASP A 127 6.86 10.75 6.07
CA ASP A 127 7.74 10.94 7.22
C ASP A 127 6.96 11.28 8.51
N SER A 128 6.05 12.24 8.42
CA SER A 128 5.24 12.69 9.54
C SER A 128 4.27 11.60 10.01
N VAL A 129 3.70 10.84 9.08
CA VAL A 129 2.76 9.76 9.41
C VAL A 129 3.49 8.58 10.06
N LEU A 130 4.66 8.18 9.55
CA LEU A 130 5.49 7.14 10.15
C LEU A 130 5.95 7.50 11.56
N TYR A 131 6.30 8.78 11.81
CA TYR A 131 6.63 9.23 13.15
C TYR A 131 5.45 9.11 14.12
N ARG A 132 4.27 9.62 13.72
CA ARG A 132 3.06 9.54 14.55
C ARG A 132 2.64 8.10 14.84
N LEU A 133 2.75 7.21 13.84
CA LEU A 133 2.50 5.79 14.01
C LEU A 133 3.42 5.19 15.09
N GLY A 134 4.71 5.55 15.09
CA GLY A 134 5.64 5.10 16.13
C GLY A 134 5.19 5.49 17.54
N VAL A 135 4.81 6.74 17.75
CA VAL A 135 4.26 7.21 19.04
C VAL A 135 3.00 6.44 19.42
N GLN A 136 2.08 6.26 18.47
CA GLN A 136 0.83 5.53 18.70
C GLN A 136 1.06 4.07 19.11
N LEU A 137 2.02 3.39 18.50
CA LEU A 137 2.33 1.99 18.82
C LEU A 137 2.95 1.82 20.22
N GLU A 138 3.66 2.83 20.73
CA GLU A 138 4.21 2.85 22.09
C GLU A 138 3.12 3.03 23.17
N GLU A 139 2.02 3.71 22.84
CA GLU A 139 0.95 4.07 23.78
C GLU A 139 -0.16 3.00 23.93
N LEU A 140 -0.04 1.84 23.26
CA LEU A 140 -1.08 0.80 23.29
C LEU A 140 -1.25 0.17 24.67
N PRO A 141 -2.51 0.03 25.16
CA PRO A 141 -2.77 -0.28 26.57
C PRO A 141 -2.71 -1.76 26.93
N SER A 142 -2.83 -2.70 25.99
CA SER A 142 -2.90 -4.14 26.31
C SER A 142 -1.61 -4.87 25.98
N GLU A 143 -1.20 -5.85 26.84
CA GLU A 143 0.00 -6.66 26.60
C GLU A 143 -0.10 -7.53 25.34
N GLU A 144 -1.29 -8.06 25.01
CA GLU A 144 -1.51 -8.84 23.81
C GLU A 144 -1.30 -8.00 22.53
N GLN A 145 -1.74 -6.74 22.56
CA GLN A 145 -1.52 -5.81 21.46
C GLN A 145 -0.08 -5.36 21.34
N LYS A 146 0.66 -5.30 22.46
CA LYS A 146 2.07 -4.85 22.45
C LYS A 146 2.99 -5.77 21.69
N GLU A 147 2.79 -7.09 21.70
CA GLU A 147 3.61 -8.02 20.93
C GLU A 147 3.44 -7.76 19.43
N TYR A 148 2.20 -7.72 18.97
CA TYR A 148 1.92 -7.41 17.56
C TYR A 148 2.33 -5.98 17.18
N ALA A 149 2.15 -5.00 18.07
CA ALA A 149 2.62 -3.64 17.84
C ALA A 149 4.15 -3.55 17.67
N ARG A 150 4.93 -4.39 18.36
CA ARG A 150 6.39 -4.46 18.15
C ARG A 150 6.76 -4.95 16.76
N GLU A 151 6.01 -5.91 16.22
CA GLU A 151 6.22 -6.39 14.84
C GLU A 151 5.88 -5.30 13.82
N VAL A 152 4.76 -4.60 14.02
CA VAL A 152 4.37 -3.46 13.18
C VAL A 152 5.40 -2.32 13.27
N ASP A 153 5.92 -2.03 14.48
CA ASP A 153 6.95 -1.01 14.66
C ASP A 153 8.29 -1.39 14.00
N ALA A 154 8.67 -2.65 14.05
CA ALA A 154 9.86 -3.14 13.35
C ALA A 154 9.72 -2.94 11.83
N LEU A 155 8.57 -3.26 11.27
CA LEU A 155 8.27 -3.02 9.85
C LEU A 155 8.25 -1.51 9.52
N ARG A 156 7.65 -0.69 10.38
CA ARG A 156 7.65 0.77 10.26
C ARG A 156 9.07 1.34 10.18
N ARG A 157 9.97 0.87 11.06
CA ARG A 157 11.39 1.29 11.07
C ARG A 157 12.11 0.85 9.79
N GLU A 158 11.82 -0.35 9.30
CA GLU A 158 12.36 -0.83 8.01
C GLU A 158 11.92 0.09 6.86
N VAL A 159 10.62 0.42 6.80
CA VAL A 159 10.07 1.33 5.79
C VAL A 159 10.70 2.72 5.87
N LEU A 160 10.84 3.26 7.08
CA LEU A 160 11.45 4.57 7.30
C LEU A 160 12.91 4.58 6.82
N MET A 161 13.69 3.58 7.21
CA MET A 161 15.09 3.46 6.79
C MET A 161 15.21 3.39 5.26
N PHE A 162 14.39 2.58 4.62
CA PHE A 162 14.38 2.44 3.16
C PHE A 162 13.97 3.72 2.45
N PHE A 163 12.95 4.40 2.97
CA PHE A 163 12.49 5.68 2.49
C PHE A 163 13.58 6.76 2.57
N GLU A 164 14.26 6.88 3.72
CA GLU A 164 15.36 7.83 3.92
C GLU A 164 16.55 7.53 3.01
N GLN A 165 16.89 6.26 2.81
CA GLN A 165 17.94 5.86 1.88
C GLN A 165 17.63 6.30 0.45
N LYS A 166 16.39 6.11 0.01
CA LYS A 166 15.95 6.48 -1.34
C LYS A 166 15.85 7.99 -1.57
N LEU A 167 15.70 8.78 -0.49
CA LEU A 167 15.73 10.24 -0.55
C LEU A 167 17.14 10.82 -0.72
N LYS A 168 18.19 10.07 -0.38
CA LYS A 168 19.59 10.57 -0.48
C LYS A 168 19.97 10.76 -1.95
N PRO A 169 20.53 11.91 -2.33
CA PRO A 169 21.03 12.12 -3.69
C PRO A 169 22.21 11.16 -3.94
N GLY A 170 22.12 10.29 -4.93
CA GLY A 170 23.19 9.36 -5.33
C GLY A 170 22.77 7.90 -5.49
N THR A 171 21.62 7.46 -5.02
CA THR A 171 21.15 6.07 -5.19
C THR A 171 20.50 5.79 -6.55
N ALA A 172 20.15 6.80 -7.32
CA ALA A 172 19.54 6.64 -8.65
C ALA A 172 20.55 6.32 -9.77
N ALA A 173 21.87 6.41 -9.52
CA ALA A 173 22.91 6.25 -10.55
C ALA A 173 23.58 4.87 -10.59
N ALA A 174 23.28 3.94 -9.68
CA ALA A 174 23.91 2.63 -9.57
C ALA A 174 23.16 1.47 -10.26
N ALA A 175 22.04 1.73 -10.94
CA ALA A 175 21.22 0.71 -11.60
C ALA A 175 21.41 0.66 -13.14
N VAL A 176 22.42 1.37 -13.69
CA VAL A 176 22.78 1.28 -15.11
C VAL A 176 24.28 1.08 -15.21
N SER A 177 24.69 -0.17 -15.06
CA SER A 177 25.99 -0.68 -15.55
C SER A 177 25.87 -2.16 -15.77
#